data_b52ef478f5524ed5be70f74225276fdc
#
_entry.id   b52ef478f5524ed5be70f74225276fdc
#
_cell.length_a   1.000
_cell.length_b   1.000
_cell.length_c   1.000
_cell.angle_alpha   90.00
_cell.angle_beta   90.00
_cell.angle_gamma   90.00
#
_symmetry.space_group_name_H-M   'P 1'
#
loop_
_entity.id
_entity.type
_entity.pdbx_description
1 polymer ?
#
loop_
_entity_poly.entity_id
_entity_poly.type
_entity_poly.pdbx_seq_one_letter_code
_entity_poly.pdbx_strand_id
1 'polypeptide(L)'
;MKKKLFSILFMLLAVLTLTACKNKEKESEEKIVKEEILEGIVDGYKFTVTDEVTDRVRIQMNNGDIMLVVLSNSQTPITIQNFKNHVQKGTYDGLIFHRVIEDFMIQGGDPTGTGYGDDSIPNIKGEFISNGVKNDLSHTKGVISMARANDPNSASTQFFIVHKDSDFLDGNYASFGKVFAGLDVVDKIAKVKTDGNDRPLTEQKIKSIKFITVEKA
;
A
#
# COMPACT_ATOMS: atom_id res chain seq x y z
N MET A 1 -41.17 43.01 -19.98
CA MET A 1 -41.00 42.08 -18.84
C MET A 1 -40.79 40.61 -19.25
N LYS A 2 -41.38 40.10 -20.34
CA LYS A 2 -41.23 38.67 -20.74
C LYS A 2 -39.83 38.23 -21.20
N LYS A 3 -38.98 39.12 -21.77
CA LYS A 3 -37.65 38.79 -22.25
C LYS A 3 -36.61 38.59 -21.10
N LYS A 4 -36.77 39.26 -19.95
CA LYS A 4 -35.88 39.08 -18.78
C LYS A 4 -36.16 37.76 -18.04
N LEU A 5 -37.39 37.28 -18.03
CA LEU A 5 -37.75 36.02 -17.36
C LEU A 5 -37.20 34.81 -18.12
N PHE A 6 -37.13 34.87 -19.46
CA PHE A 6 -36.56 33.78 -20.28
C PHE A 6 -35.05 33.65 -20.12
N SER A 7 -34.32 34.75 -19.93
CA SER A 7 -32.85 34.73 -19.71
C SER A 7 -32.48 34.15 -18.36
N ILE A 8 -33.28 34.42 -17.30
CA ILE A 8 -33.03 33.87 -15.96
C ILE A 8 -33.34 32.36 -15.92
N LEU A 9 -34.39 31.91 -16.62
CA LEU A 9 -34.73 30.48 -16.69
C LEU A 9 -33.66 29.68 -17.43
N PHE A 10 -33.10 30.24 -18.52
CA PHE A 10 -32.00 29.56 -19.26
C PHE A 10 -30.71 29.50 -18.47
N MET A 11 -30.38 30.54 -17.67
CA MET A 11 -29.24 30.54 -16.77
C MET A 11 -29.39 29.54 -15.61
N LEU A 12 -30.59 29.40 -15.04
CA LEU A 12 -30.88 28.41 -14.00
C LEU A 12 -30.80 26.97 -14.55
N LEU A 13 -31.24 26.72 -15.77
CA LEU A 13 -31.15 25.40 -16.40
C LEU A 13 -29.70 25.01 -16.71
N ALA A 14 -28.86 25.96 -17.16
CA ALA A 14 -27.46 25.73 -17.42
C ALA A 14 -26.67 25.45 -16.14
N VAL A 15 -26.98 26.12 -15.02
CA VAL A 15 -26.37 25.86 -13.73
C VAL A 15 -26.78 24.49 -13.18
N LEU A 16 -28.02 24.09 -13.32
CA LEU A 16 -28.53 22.78 -12.91
C LEU A 16 -27.90 21.63 -13.72
N THR A 17 -27.70 21.81 -15.02
CA THR A 17 -27.05 20.79 -15.86
C THR A 17 -25.55 20.66 -15.55
N LEU A 18 -24.83 21.76 -15.30
CA LEU A 18 -23.43 21.75 -14.91
C LEU A 18 -23.22 21.11 -13.52
N THR A 19 -24.13 21.35 -12.58
CA THR A 19 -24.08 20.74 -11.25
C THR A 19 -24.40 19.24 -11.32
N ALA A 20 -25.34 18.84 -12.15
CA ALA A 20 -25.71 17.42 -12.36
C ALA A 20 -24.57 16.65 -13.09
N CYS A 21 -23.89 17.27 -14.07
CA CYS A 21 -22.70 16.69 -14.70
C CYS A 21 -21.54 16.53 -13.71
N LYS A 22 -21.22 17.58 -12.94
CA LYS A 22 -20.18 17.51 -11.91
C LYS A 22 -20.48 16.46 -10.83
N ASN A 23 -21.74 16.31 -10.42
CA ASN A 23 -22.14 15.28 -9.47
C ASN A 23 -22.05 13.88 -10.07
N LYS A 24 -22.41 13.69 -11.34
CA LYS A 24 -22.24 12.41 -12.03
C LYS A 24 -20.77 12.02 -12.24
N GLU A 25 -19.91 12.98 -12.60
CA GLU A 25 -18.47 12.76 -12.71
C GLU A 25 -17.86 12.40 -11.33
N LYS A 26 -18.21 13.16 -10.28
CA LYS A 26 -17.75 12.89 -8.92
C LYS A 26 -18.26 11.54 -8.38
N GLU A 27 -19.51 11.18 -8.69
CA GLU A 27 -20.11 9.88 -8.32
C GLU A 27 -19.51 8.72 -9.12
N SER A 28 -19.11 8.94 -10.39
CA SER A 28 -18.39 7.96 -11.22
C SER A 28 -16.94 7.80 -10.77
N GLU A 29 -16.25 8.89 -10.45
CA GLU A 29 -14.89 8.85 -9.86
C GLU A 29 -14.90 8.17 -8.49
N GLU A 30 -15.85 8.49 -7.62
CA GLU A 30 -16.00 7.86 -6.29
C GLU A 30 -16.38 6.38 -6.39
N LYS A 31 -17.08 5.96 -7.44
CA LYS A 31 -17.42 4.56 -7.70
C LYS A 31 -16.24 3.78 -8.27
N ILE A 32 -15.45 4.38 -9.18
CA ILE A 32 -14.22 3.80 -9.73
C ILE A 32 -13.19 3.56 -8.61
N VAL A 33 -13.05 4.51 -7.69
CA VAL A 33 -12.13 4.41 -6.54
C VAL A 33 -12.52 3.29 -5.55
N LYS A 34 -13.78 2.85 -5.54
CA LYS A 34 -14.25 1.73 -4.68
C LYS A 34 -14.11 0.35 -5.32
N GLU A 35 -13.83 0.25 -6.60
CA GLU A 35 -13.71 -1.03 -7.31
C GLU A 35 -12.28 -1.57 -7.28
N GLU A 36 -12.17 -2.90 -7.39
CA GLU A 36 -10.91 -3.61 -7.53
C GLU A 36 -10.34 -3.35 -8.93
N ILE A 37 -9.12 -2.81 -9.02
CA ILE A 37 -8.45 -2.58 -10.30
C ILE A 37 -7.71 -3.86 -10.68
N LEU A 38 -8.24 -4.60 -11.64
CA LEU A 38 -7.72 -5.91 -12.04
C LEU A 38 -6.57 -5.82 -13.05
N GLU A 39 -6.49 -4.72 -13.80
CA GLU A 39 -5.38 -4.46 -14.75
C GLU A 39 -5.12 -2.96 -14.86
N GLY A 40 -3.93 -2.59 -15.28
CA GLY A 40 -3.54 -1.19 -15.46
C GLY A 40 -2.08 -1.01 -15.82
N ILE A 41 -1.66 0.24 -15.92
CA ILE A 41 -0.26 0.62 -16.18
C ILE A 41 0.21 1.54 -15.05
N VAL A 42 1.37 1.21 -14.46
CA VAL A 42 2.06 2.02 -13.44
C VAL A 42 3.53 2.15 -13.88
N ASP A 43 4.02 3.37 -14.03
CA ASP A 43 5.41 3.68 -14.42
C ASP A 43 5.91 2.89 -15.66
N GLY A 44 5.03 2.67 -16.66
CA GLY A 44 5.37 1.92 -17.88
C GLY A 44 5.37 0.40 -17.71
N TYR A 45 4.84 -0.13 -16.60
CA TYR A 45 4.61 -1.55 -16.40
C TYR A 45 3.10 -1.84 -16.45
N LYS A 46 2.69 -2.67 -17.41
CA LYS A 46 1.32 -3.19 -17.46
C LYS A 46 1.23 -4.37 -16.52
N PHE A 47 0.25 -4.34 -15.61
CA PHE A 47 -0.04 -5.44 -14.70
C PHE A 47 -1.42 -6.02 -14.94
N THR A 48 -1.58 -7.30 -14.63
CA THR A 48 -2.87 -8.00 -14.58
C THR A 48 -2.91 -8.83 -13.30
N VAL A 49 -4.01 -8.72 -12.53
CA VAL A 49 -4.23 -9.52 -11.32
C VAL A 49 -4.44 -10.97 -11.71
N THR A 50 -3.88 -11.88 -10.93
CA THR A 50 -3.97 -13.34 -11.13
C THR A 50 -4.22 -14.05 -9.80
N ASP A 51 -4.88 -15.21 -9.87
CA ASP A 51 -5.04 -16.13 -8.73
C ASP A 51 -3.79 -17.02 -8.52
N GLU A 52 -2.88 -17.05 -9.50
CA GLU A 52 -1.62 -17.76 -9.38
C GLU A 52 -0.67 -17.03 -8.43
N VAL A 53 0.03 -17.79 -7.58
CA VAL A 53 1.05 -17.25 -6.67
C VAL A 53 2.30 -16.89 -7.47
N THR A 54 2.56 -15.60 -7.56
CA THR A 54 3.74 -15.06 -8.25
C THR A 54 4.72 -14.44 -7.26
N ASP A 55 5.83 -13.93 -7.78
CA ASP A 55 6.78 -13.10 -7.02
C ASP A 55 6.46 -11.59 -7.09
N ARG A 56 5.30 -11.23 -7.61
CA ARG A 56 4.88 -9.84 -7.75
C ARG A 56 3.49 -9.64 -7.19
N VAL A 57 3.32 -8.52 -6.49
CA VAL A 57 2.01 -8.13 -5.98
C VAL A 57 1.70 -6.68 -6.32
N ARG A 58 0.42 -6.40 -6.47
CA ARG A 58 -0.13 -5.05 -6.51
C ARG A 58 -0.68 -4.73 -5.12
N ILE A 59 -0.28 -3.59 -4.56
CA ILE A 59 -0.93 -2.97 -3.40
C ILE A 59 -1.81 -1.85 -3.95
N GLN A 60 -3.12 -2.01 -3.87
CA GLN A 60 -4.08 -0.96 -4.22
C GLN A 60 -4.53 -0.25 -2.96
N MET A 61 -4.44 1.07 -2.97
CA MET A 61 -5.01 1.91 -1.92
C MET A 61 -6.50 2.16 -2.16
N ASN A 62 -7.24 2.51 -1.10
CA ASN A 62 -8.68 2.76 -1.20
C ASN A 62 -9.03 4.00 -2.04
N ASN A 63 -8.08 4.90 -2.27
CA ASN A 63 -8.21 6.06 -3.15
C ASN A 63 -7.88 5.76 -4.63
N GLY A 64 -7.52 4.51 -4.96
CA GLY A 64 -7.17 4.06 -6.30
C GLY A 64 -5.66 4.11 -6.62
N ASP A 65 -4.83 4.71 -5.78
CA ASP A 65 -3.37 4.70 -5.96
C ASP A 65 -2.82 3.25 -5.90
N ILE A 66 -1.78 2.96 -6.69
CA ILE A 66 -1.25 1.60 -6.85
C ILE A 66 0.28 1.60 -6.70
N MET A 67 0.77 0.64 -5.93
CA MET A 67 2.20 0.27 -5.86
C MET A 67 2.37 -1.16 -6.39
N LEU A 68 3.39 -1.38 -7.23
CA LEU A 68 3.79 -2.71 -7.69
C LEU A 68 5.07 -3.12 -6.97
N VAL A 69 5.02 -4.29 -6.34
CA VAL A 69 6.10 -4.81 -5.47
C VAL A 69 6.61 -6.13 -6.03
N VAL A 70 7.93 -6.29 -6.12
CA VAL A 70 8.58 -7.58 -6.35
C VAL A 70 9.05 -8.16 -5.03
N LEU A 71 8.69 -9.41 -4.77
CA LEU A 71 9.11 -10.20 -3.61
C LEU A 71 10.35 -10.99 -4.04
N SER A 72 11.52 -10.40 -3.90
CA SER A 72 12.76 -10.93 -4.46
C SER A 72 13.92 -10.79 -3.48
N ASN A 73 14.03 -11.77 -2.59
CA ASN A 73 15.23 -11.96 -1.79
C ASN A 73 15.38 -13.45 -1.46
N SER A 74 16.26 -14.15 -2.15
CA SER A 74 16.53 -15.59 -1.93
C SER A 74 17.02 -15.92 -0.51
N GLN A 75 17.43 -14.91 0.26
CA GLN A 75 17.93 -15.05 1.62
C GLN A 75 16.80 -14.99 2.68
N THR A 76 15.57 -14.66 2.27
CA THR A 76 14.40 -14.55 3.17
C THR A 76 13.20 -15.40 2.72
N PRO A 77 13.38 -16.72 2.49
CA PRO A 77 12.32 -17.57 1.98
C PRO A 77 11.14 -17.73 2.95
N ILE A 78 11.38 -17.77 4.27
CA ILE A 78 10.32 -17.88 5.28
C ILE A 78 9.47 -16.61 5.27
N THR A 79 10.11 -15.46 5.25
CA THR A 79 9.45 -14.15 5.21
C THR A 79 8.59 -13.99 3.97
N ILE A 80 9.14 -14.30 2.78
CA ILE A 80 8.41 -14.23 1.51
C ILE A 80 7.23 -15.18 1.52
N GLN A 81 7.42 -16.42 1.97
CA GLN A 81 6.31 -17.40 2.02
C GLN A 81 5.21 -16.96 2.99
N ASN A 82 5.58 -16.43 4.16
CA ASN A 82 4.62 -15.88 5.13
C ASN A 82 3.81 -14.74 4.51
N PHE A 83 4.46 -13.77 3.87
CA PHE A 83 3.79 -12.65 3.22
C PHE A 83 2.83 -13.15 2.11
N LYS A 84 3.29 -14.08 1.24
CA LYS A 84 2.46 -14.70 0.19
C LYS A 84 1.24 -15.41 0.76
N ASN A 85 1.38 -16.14 1.86
CA ASN A 85 0.27 -16.82 2.53
C ASN A 85 -0.79 -15.82 3.03
N HIS A 86 -0.37 -14.68 3.56
CA HIS A 86 -1.27 -13.61 4.00
C HIS A 86 -1.95 -12.91 2.82
N VAL A 87 -1.25 -12.72 1.70
CA VAL A 87 -1.84 -12.19 0.45
C VAL A 87 -2.94 -13.15 -0.06
N GLN A 88 -2.66 -14.46 -0.13
CA GLN A 88 -3.65 -15.47 -0.56
C GLN A 88 -4.91 -15.49 0.32
N LYS A 89 -4.73 -15.32 1.64
CA LYS A 89 -5.84 -15.28 2.60
C LYS A 89 -6.62 -13.97 2.59
N GLY A 90 -6.15 -12.94 1.86
CA GLY A 90 -6.72 -11.60 1.91
C GLY A 90 -6.53 -10.90 3.26
N THR A 91 -5.56 -11.32 4.07
CA THR A 91 -5.31 -10.76 5.41
C THR A 91 -5.08 -9.25 5.37
N TYR A 92 -4.49 -8.73 4.31
CA TYR A 92 -4.15 -7.31 4.18
C TYR A 92 -5.29 -6.44 3.63
N ASP A 93 -6.36 -7.06 3.11
CA ASP A 93 -7.46 -6.34 2.48
C ASP A 93 -8.21 -5.52 3.54
N GLY A 94 -8.32 -4.22 3.32
CA GLY A 94 -8.97 -3.28 4.25
C GLY A 94 -8.09 -2.78 5.41
N LEU A 95 -6.87 -3.27 5.57
CA LEU A 95 -5.95 -2.78 6.61
C LEU A 95 -5.40 -1.38 6.28
N ILE A 96 -4.77 -0.76 7.27
CA ILE A 96 -4.23 0.60 7.14
C ILE A 96 -2.71 0.62 7.32
N PHE A 97 -2.08 1.66 6.78
CA PHE A 97 -0.78 2.11 7.25
C PHE A 97 -1.02 2.89 8.55
N HIS A 98 -0.80 2.22 9.68
CA HIS A 98 -1.13 2.74 11.01
C HIS A 98 -0.03 3.60 11.62
N ARG A 99 1.20 3.54 11.08
CA ARG A 99 2.34 4.36 11.49
C ARG A 99 3.10 4.86 10.27
N VAL A 100 3.32 6.18 10.21
CA VAL A 100 3.94 6.85 9.06
C VAL A 100 4.91 7.89 9.56
N ILE A 101 6.16 7.81 9.10
CA ILE A 101 7.20 8.80 9.43
C ILE A 101 7.84 9.26 8.13
N GLU A 102 7.68 10.56 7.83
CA GLU A 102 8.37 11.19 6.70
C GLU A 102 9.89 11.03 6.85
N ASP A 103 10.58 10.84 5.74
CA ASP A 103 12.02 10.54 5.70
C ASP A 103 12.46 9.25 6.40
N PHE A 104 11.52 8.32 6.67
CA PHE A 104 11.83 7.02 7.23
C PHE A 104 11.02 5.89 6.53
N MET A 105 9.78 5.64 6.94
CA MET A 105 8.98 4.51 6.42
C MET A 105 7.47 4.73 6.58
N ILE A 106 6.71 3.88 5.89
CA ILE A 106 5.28 3.69 6.11
C ILE A 106 5.04 2.24 6.57
N GLN A 107 4.40 2.04 7.73
CA GLN A 107 4.18 0.74 8.36
C GLN A 107 2.69 0.38 8.38
N GLY A 108 2.38 -0.83 7.96
CA GLY A 108 1.03 -1.38 7.93
C GLY A 108 0.99 -2.89 8.14
N GLY A 109 -0.12 -3.53 7.75
CA GLY A 109 -0.26 -4.99 7.82
C GLY A 109 -0.64 -5.53 9.20
N ASP A 110 -1.07 -4.66 10.13
CA ASP A 110 -1.62 -5.07 11.42
C ASP A 110 -3.13 -5.28 11.32
N PRO A 111 -3.65 -6.52 11.54
CA PRO A 111 -5.09 -6.77 11.52
C PRO A 111 -5.89 -5.96 12.54
N THR A 112 -5.27 -5.59 13.66
CA THR A 112 -5.91 -4.76 14.69
C THR A 112 -5.82 -3.27 14.39
N GLY A 113 -4.91 -2.86 13.51
CA GLY A 113 -4.63 -1.46 13.18
C GLY A 113 -4.05 -0.63 14.32
N THR A 114 -3.62 -1.26 15.40
CA THR A 114 -3.10 -0.59 16.62
C THR A 114 -1.57 -0.51 16.66
N GLY A 115 -0.88 -1.34 15.86
CA GLY A 115 0.57 -1.55 15.89
C GLY A 115 1.02 -2.66 16.85
N TYR A 116 0.13 -3.18 17.69
CA TYR A 116 0.46 -4.26 18.64
C TYR A 116 0.40 -5.65 18.02
N GLY A 117 -0.28 -5.81 16.87
CA GLY A 117 -0.46 -7.08 16.20
C GLY A 117 -1.64 -7.89 16.74
N ASP A 118 -1.69 -9.16 16.34
CA ASP A 118 -2.70 -10.15 16.76
C ASP A 118 -1.97 -11.42 17.22
N ASP A 119 -2.02 -11.70 18.51
CA ASP A 119 -1.35 -12.84 19.17
C ASP A 119 -1.87 -14.21 18.67
N SER A 120 -3.01 -14.24 18.00
CA SER A 120 -3.53 -15.47 17.37
C SER A 120 -2.80 -15.86 16.09
N ILE A 121 -2.00 -14.94 15.52
CA ILE A 121 -1.23 -15.17 14.29
C ILE A 121 0.18 -15.61 14.66
N PRO A 122 0.63 -16.80 14.21
CA PRO A 122 1.96 -17.30 14.53
C PRO A 122 3.08 -16.36 14.07
N ASN A 123 4.08 -16.21 14.91
CA ASN A 123 5.32 -15.51 14.59
C ASN A 123 6.20 -16.38 13.67
N ILE A 124 7.09 -15.71 12.94
CA ILE A 124 8.08 -16.34 12.08
C ILE A 124 9.50 -16.03 12.55
N LYS A 125 10.45 -16.90 12.17
CA LYS A 125 11.88 -16.64 12.37
C LYS A 125 12.29 -15.38 11.60
N GLY A 126 13.00 -14.47 12.28
CA GLY A 126 13.58 -13.30 11.64
C GLY A 126 14.79 -13.67 10.77
N GLU A 127 14.74 -13.33 9.49
CA GLU A 127 15.77 -13.65 8.50
C GLU A 127 16.66 -12.43 8.25
N PHE A 128 17.56 -12.15 9.20
CA PHE A 128 18.53 -11.05 9.15
C PHE A 128 19.83 -11.40 9.93
N ILE A 129 20.89 -10.64 9.69
CA ILE A 129 22.27 -10.97 10.10
C ILE A 129 22.38 -11.15 11.60
N SER A 130 21.83 -10.25 12.44
CA SER A 130 21.94 -10.36 13.91
C SER A 130 21.15 -11.55 14.49
N ASN A 131 20.30 -12.20 13.68
CA ASN A 131 19.61 -13.45 14.01
C ASN A 131 20.19 -14.68 13.27
N GLY A 132 21.41 -14.57 12.77
CA GLY A 132 22.17 -15.67 12.15
C GLY A 132 21.73 -16.03 10.72
N VAL A 133 21.01 -15.17 10.04
CA VAL A 133 20.61 -15.38 8.64
C VAL A 133 21.21 -14.27 7.78
N LYS A 134 21.91 -14.65 6.71
CA LYS A 134 22.41 -13.67 5.74
C LYS A 134 21.24 -12.97 5.07
N ASN A 135 21.28 -11.65 5.01
CA ASN A 135 20.33 -10.80 4.28
C ASN A 135 21.07 -9.54 3.83
N ASP A 136 21.40 -9.46 2.56
CA ASP A 136 22.20 -8.40 1.95
C ASP A 136 21.33 -7.32 1.27
N LEU A 137 20.00 -7.44 1.33
CA LEU A 137 19.09 -6.43 0.75
C LEU A 137 19.03 -5.22 1.68
N SER A 138 19.80 -4.18 1.38
CA SER A 138 19.83 -2.94 2.15
C SER A 138 18.51 -2.17 2.09
N HIS A 139 18.15 -1.54 3.21
CA HIS A 139 16.91 -0.77 3.39
C HIS A 139 16.94 0.57 2.64
N THR A 140 17.10 0.52 1.33
CA THR A 140 16.99 1.70 0.45
C THR A 140 15.53 2.03 0.15
N LYS A 141 15.26 3.25 -0.35
CA LYS A 141 13.90 3.70 -0.72
C LYS A 141 13.14 2.65 -1.55
N GLY A 142 11.92 2.36 -1.13
CA GLY A 142 11.01 1.40 -1.74
C GLY A 142 11.20 -0.04 -1.27
N VAL A 143 12.23 -0.37 -0.49
CA VAL A 143 12.39 -1.73 0.07
C VAL A 143 11.26 -2.01 1.05
N ILE A 144 10.68 -3.23 0.94
CA ILE A 144 9.69 -3.75 1.89
C ILE A 144 10.38 -4.72 2.86
N SER A 145 10.09 -4.57 4.15
CA SER A 145 10.72 -5.33 5.24
C SER A 145 9.70 -5.66 6.33
N MET A 146 9.93 -6.73 7.10
CA MET A 146 9.02 -7.11 8.20
C MET A 146 9.25 -6.24 9.42
N ALA A 147 8.16 -5.71 9.97
CA ALA A 147 8.15 -5.15 11.31
C ALA A 147 8.18 -6.25 12.37
N ARG A 148 8.74 -5.96 13.54
CA ARG A 148 8.84 -6.87 14.68
C ARG A 148 8.92 -6.13 16.02
N ALA A 149 8.64 -6.84 17.11
CA ALA A 149 8.95 -6.39 18.47
C ALA A 149 10.45 -6.60 18.81
N ASN A 150 10.82 -6.53 20.08
CA ASN A 150 12.22 -6.72 20.50
C ASN A 150 12.76 -8.12 20.23
N ASP A 151 11.91 -9.17 20.37
CA ASP A 151 12.29 -10.52 20.01
C ASP A 151 12.58 -10.60 18.50
N PRO A 152 13.75 -11.08 18.07
CA PRO A 152 14.08 -11.24 16.66
C PRO A 152 13.12 -12.17 15.89
N ASN A 153 12.41 -13.05 16.58
CA ASN A 153 11.45 -13.99 15.98
C ASN A 153 9.97 -13.61 16.22
N SER A 154 9.68 -12.33 16.41
CA SER A 154 8.32 -11.81 16.69
C SER A 154 7.59 -11.24 15.48
N ALA A 155 8.15 -11.29 14.28
CA ALA A 155 7.46 -10.86 13.07
C ALA A 155 6.29 -11.80 12.75
N SER A 156 5.15 -11.25 12.29
CA SER A 156 3.97 -12.02 11.87
C SER A 156 3.39 -11.49 10.56
N THR A 157 2.56 -10.45 10.61
CA THR A 157 1.88 -9.84 9.44
C THR A 157 2.40 -8.45 9.11
N GLN A 158 2.86 -7.68 10.10
CA GLN A 158 3.20 -6.28 9.90
C GLN A 158 4.44 -6.11 9.04
N PHE A 159 4.37 -5.19 8.10
CA PHE A 159 5.47 -4.81 7.22
C PHE A 159 5.63 -3.30 7.15
N PHE A 160 6.77 -2.84 6.68
CA PHE A 160 6.97 -1.43 6.35
C PHE A 160 7.63 -1.29 4.97
N ILE A 161 7.39 -0.16 4.33
CA ILE A 161 8.04 0.24 3.09
C ILE A 161 8.89 1.46 3.38
N VAL A 162 10.16 1.38 3.03
CA VAL A 162 11.14 2.45 3.27
C VAL A 162 10.85 3.66 2.38
N HIS A 163 10.67 4.83 2.98
CA HIS A 163 10.46 6.09 2.26
C HIS A 163 11.81 6.75 1.89
N LYS A 164 12.81 6.67 2.76
CA LYS A 164 14.16 7.19 2.57
C LYS A 164 15.19 6.19 3.06
N ASP A 165 16.32 6.10 2.38
CA ASP A 165 17.39 5.15 2.70
C ASP A 165 17.68 5.11 4.21
N SER A 166 17.60 3.92 4.78
CA SER A 166 17.61 3.64 6.23
C SER A 166 18.51 2.45 6.54
N ASP A 167 19.77 2.55 6.12
CA ASP A 167 20.82 1.53 6.25
C ASP A 167 21.09 1.11 7.70
N PHE A 168 20.74 1.95 8.67
CA PHE A 168 20.78 1.61 10.11
C PHE A 168 19.87 0.43 10.50
N LEU A 169 18.92 0.03 9.63
CA LEU A 169 18.08 -1.16 9.80
C LEU A 169 18.75 -2.43 9.29
N ASP A 170 19.80 -2.31 8.47
CA ASP A 170 20.47 -3.43 7.84
C ASP A 170 21.04 -4.39 8.90
N GLY A 171 20.86 -5.67 8.65
CA GLY A 171 21.25 -6.71 9.57
C GLY A 171 20.34 -6.92 10.80
N ASN A 172 19.31 -6.09 11.00
CA ASN A 172 18.40 -6.17 12.14
C ASN A 172 16.93 -6.38 11.77
N TYR A 173 16.59 -6.26 10.48
CA TYR A 173 15.24 -6.47 9.94
C TYR A 173 15.29 -7.32 8.67
N ALA A 174 14.20 -8.07 8.43
CA ALA A 174 14.08 -8.96 7.28
C ALA A 174 13.50 -8.21 6.07
N SER A 175 14.38 -7.58 5.28
CA SER A 175 14.03 -7.03 3.97
C SER A 175 13.79 -8.15 2.97
N PHE A 176 12.64 -8.12 2.22
CA PHE A 176 12.22 -9.26 1.41
C PHE A 176 11.70 -8.90 0.02
N GLY A 177 11.77 -7.65 -0.37
CA GLY A 177 11.32 -7.18 -1.68
C GLY A 177 11.45 -5.68 -1.87
N LYS A 178 10.91 -5.19 -2.98
CA LYS A 178 10.99 -3.76 -3.31
C LYS A 178 9.80 -3.31 -4.17
N VAL A 179 9.31 -2.11 -3.91
CA VAL A 179 8.42 -1.37 -4.81
C VAL A 179 9.22 -0.99 -6.06
N PHE A 180 8.82 -1.47 -7.23
CA PHE A 180 9.48 -1.19 -8.50
C PHE A 180 8.70 -0.22 -9.39
N ALA A 181 7.41 0.04 -9.06
CA ALA A 181 6.58 1.05 -9.70
C ALA A 181 5.58 1.61 -8.68
N GLY A 182 5.21 2.89 -8.80
CA GLY A 182 4.34 3.59 -7.84
C GLY A 182 5.08 4.09 -6.59
N LEU A 183 6.35 4.42 -6.67
CA LEU A 183 7.11 5.03 -5.56
C LEU A 183 6.56 6.39 -5.13
N ASP A 184 5.91 7.13 -6.03
CA ASP A 184 5.22 8.38 -5.70
C ASP A 184 4.06 8.16 -4.72
N VAL A 185 3.44 6.98 -4.72
CA VAL A 185 2.41 6.62 -3.73
C VAL A 185 3.01 6.46 -2.34
N VAL A 186 4.20 5.86 -2.23
CA VAL A 186 4.95 5.82 -0.95
C VAL A 186 5.23 7.23 -0.46
N ASP A 187 5.68 8.13 -1.35
CA ASP A 187 5.96 9.53 -1.02
C ASP A 187 4.69 10.29 -0.58
N LYS A 188 3.56 10.05 -1.24
CA LYS A 188 2.26 10.64 -0.86
C LYS A 188 1.84 10.21 0.54
N ILE A 189 1.91 8.90 0.83
CA ILE A 189 1.54 8.35 2.13
C ILE A 189 2.50 8.87 3.22
N ALA A 190 3.80 8.88 2.97
CA ALA A 190 4.81 9.32 3.94
C ALA A 190 4.65 10.79 4.38
N LYS A 191 4.02 11.63 3.54
CA LYS A 191 3.82 13.07 3.78
C LYS A 191 2.48 13.45 4.36
N VAL A 192 1.61 12.48 4.70
CA VAL A 192 0.34 12.80 5.34
C VAL A 192 0.56 13.33 6.76
N LYS A 193 -0.35 14.15 7.24
CA LYS A 193 -0.32 14.62 8.63
C LYS A 193 -0.57 13.47 9.59
N THR A 194 0.23 13.40 10.64
CA THR A 194 0.14 12.39 11.71
C THR A 194 -0.15 13.02 13.07
N ASP A 195 -0.56 12.22 14.01
CA ASP A 195 -0.64 12.59 15.43
C ASP A 195 0.73 12.41 16.13
N GLY A 196 0.78 12.60 17.44
CA GLY A 196 2.01 12.48 18.25
C GLY A 196 2.56 11.05 18.36
N ASN A 197 1.86 10.05 17.84
CA ASN A 197 2.27 8.64 17.79
C ASN A 197 2.56 8.18 16.36
N ASP A 198 2.83 9.10 15.44
CA ASP A 198 3.07 8.85 14.01
C ASP A 198 1.86 8.23 13.26
N ARG A 199 0.65 8.26 13.84
CA ARG A 199 -0.55 7.72 13.22
C ARG A 199 -1.16 8.75 12.26
N PRO A 200 -1.43 8.39 10.99
CA PRO A 200 -2.09 9.28 10.04
C PRO A 200 -3.44 9.81 10.56
N LEU A 201 -3.64 11.14 10.52
CA LEU A 201 -4.92 11.78 10.87
C LEU A 201 -6.06 11.41 9.91
N THR A 202 -5.72 11.06 8.67
CA THR A 202 -6.63 10.48 7.68
C THR A 202 -6.16 9.08 7.36
N GLU A 203 -7.02 8.09 7.49
CA GLU A 203 -6.65 6.69 7.26
C GLU A 203 -6.06 6.48 5.87
N GLN A 204 -4.89 5.86 5.84
CA GLN A 204 -4.23 5.40 4.62
C GLN A 204 -4.55 3.92 4.44
N LYS A 205 -5.71 3.64 3.82
CA LYS A 205 -6.29 2.30 3.76
C LYS A 205 -5.86 1.54 2.52
N ILE A 206 -5.35 0.33 2.72
CA ILE A 206 -5.11 -0.66 1.67
C ILE A 206 -6.47 -1.24 1.28
N LYS A 207 -6.84 -1.14 0.00
CA LYS A 207 -8.02 -1.82 -0.51
C LYS A 207 -7.78 -3.32 -0.59
N SER A 208 -6.66 -3.69 -1.22
CA SER A 208 -6.27 -5.10 -1.36
C SER A 208 -4.80 -5.22 -1.74
N ILE A 209 -4.23 -6.40 -1.43
CA ILE A 209 -2.95 -6.86 -1.99
C ILE A 209 -3.22 -8.14 -2.78
N LYS A 210 -2.91 -8.12 -4.08
CA LYS A 210 -3.16 -9.26 -4.99
C LYS A 210 -1.90 -9.61 -5.79
N PHE A 211 -1.76 -10.89 -6.13
CA PHE A 211 -0.73 -11.34 -7.07
C PHE A 211 -0.99 -10.80 -8.47
N ILE A 212 0.09 -10.55 -9.20
CA ILE A 212 0.03 -10.00 -10.55
C ILE A 212 1.03 -10.68 -11.47
N THR A 213 0.69 -10.70 -12.76
CA THR A 213 1.65 -10.78 -13.85
C THR A 213 2.00 -9.37 -14.31
N VAL A 214 3.21 -9.21 -14.86
CA VAL A 214 3.70 -7.89 -15.31
C VAL A 214 4.42 -8.04 -16.63
N GLU A 215 4.13 -7.13 -17.55
CA GLU A 215 4.87 -6.94 -18.81
C GLU A 215 5.27 -5.47 -18.94
N LYS A 216 6.31 -5.21 -19.74
CA LYS A 216 6.73 -3.83 -20.03
C LYS A 216 5.74 -3.24 -21.04
N ALA A 217 5.15 -2.08 -20.73
CA ALA A 217 4.19 -1.41 -21.62
C ALA A 217 4.89 -0.71 -22.79
#